data_a90383f03aa701c664a6be9729b2b516
#
_entry.id   a90383f03aa701c664a6be9729b2b516
#
_cell.length_a   1.000
_cell.length_b   1.000
_cell.length_c   1.000
_cell.angle_alpha   90.00
_cell.angle_beta   90.00
_cell.angle_gamma   90.00
#
_symmetry.space_group_name_H-M   'P 1'
#
loop_
_entity.id
_entity.type
_entity.pdbx_description
1 polymer ?
#
loop_
_entity_poly.entity_id
_entity_poly.type
_entity_poly.pdbx_seq_one_letter_code
_entity_poly.pdbx_strand_id
1 'polypeptide(L)'
;MLARTYVFISDDDPAKIVAAVSVSNSSISMTTVSSRARNRMQRGIPNVKRKRSYPALLIGRLGVDMQFKGKGIGSQVIDYLKHWFSSNGYDSICRYLVVDAVNEPHVLYFYGKNGFMPLYATEEEERAALDKKGDKLNSRVMYCDLRFFVFLLI
;
A
#
# COMPACT_ATOMS: atom_id res chain seq x y z
N MET A 1 19.98 -4.45 -2.31
CA MET A 1 19.18 -3.35 -1.71
C MET A 1 17.79 -3.90 -1.41
N LEU A 2 17.31 -3.80 -0.16
CA LEU A 2 16.02 -4.36 0.23
C LEU A 2 14.87 -3.35 0.11
N ALA A 3 15.17 -2.06 0.25
CA ALA A 3 14.19 -0.97 0.15
C ALA A 3 14.83 0.30 -0.42
N ARG A 4 13.99 1.17 -0.98
CA ARG A 4 14.35 2.52 -1.41
C ARG A 4 13.56 3.53 -0.57
N THR A 5 14.25 4.54 -0.06
CA THR A 5 13.61 5.62 0.70
C THR A 5 13.55 6.88 -0.15
N TYR A 6 12.35 7.44 -0.27
CA TYR A 6 12.10 8.73 -0.89
C TYR A 6 11.93 9.78 0.21
N VAL A 7 12.57 10.90 0.05
CA VAL A 7 12.53 12.04 0.97
C VAL A 7 11.89 13.22 0.28
N PHE A 8 10.94 13.84 0.95
CA PHE A 8 10.24 15.04 0.48
C PHE A 8 10.75 16.22 1.29
N ILE A 9 11.22 17.24 0.59
CA ILE A 9 11.78 18.46 1.18
C ILE A 9 10.83 19.64 0.99
N SER A 10 10.99 20.69 1.78
CA SER A 10 10.23 21.92 1.62
C SER A 10 10.73 22.71 0.41
N ASP A 11 9.81 23.29 -0.36
CA ASP A 11 10.17 24.20 -1.45
C ASP A 11 10.84 25.48 -0.93
N ASP A 12 10.43 25.94 0.26
CA ASP A 12 10.96 27.17 0.87
C ASP A 12 12.33 26.95 1.54
N ASP A 13 12.62 25.72 1.96
CA ASP A 13 13.88 25.36 2.65
C ASP A 13 14.30 23.93 2.25
N PRO A 14 15.18 23.78 1.26
CA PRO A 14 15.64 22.46 0.80
C PRO A 14 16.40 21.63 1.82
N ALA A 15 16.85 22.23 2.92
CA ALA A 15 17.47 21.49 4.04
C ALA A 15 16.43 20.84 4.96
N LYS A 16 15.15 21.22 4.83
CA LYS A 16 14.08 20.75 5.70
C LYS A 16 13.34 19.57 5.10
N ILE A 17 13.44 18.41 5.73
CA ILE A 17 12.68 17.22 5.40
C ILE A 17 11.25 17.37 5.92
N VAL A 18 10.27 17.24 5.06
CA VAL A 18 8.83 17.34 5.37
C VAL A 18 8.22 15.96 5.59
N ALA A 19 8.63 14.99 4.77
CA ALA A 19 8.17 13.61 4.87
C ALA A 19 9.22 12.64 4.30
N ALA A 20 9.11 11.39 4.67
CA ALA A 20 9.87 10.30 4.08
C ALA A 20 9.02 9.04 3.97
N VAL A 21 9.27 8.26 2.92
CA VAL A 21 8.60 6.97 2.71
C VAL A 21 9.60 5.93 2.20
N SER A 22 9.58 4.74 2.76
CA SER A 22 10.36 3.61 2.26
C SER A 22 9.47 2.62 1.51
N VAL A 23 9.96 2.15 0.37
CA VAL A 23 9.25 1.22 -0.51
C VAL A 23 10.17 0.06 -0.85
N SER A 24 9.63 -1.15 -0.86
CA SER A 24 10.33 -2.37 -1.26
C SER A 24 9.47 -3.26 -2.15
N ASN A 25 10.11 -4.16 -2.86
CA ASN A 25 9.41 -5.18 -3.63
C ASN A 25 8.72 -6.17 -2.69
N SER A 26 7.52 -6.59 -3.06
CA SER A 26 6.70 -7.54 -2.31
C SER A 26 5.81 -8.34 -3.25
N SER A 27 4.95 -9.17 -2.68
CA SER A 27 3.91 -9.89 -3.43
C SER A 27 2.69 -10.13 -2.57
N ILE A 28 1.53 -10.27 -3.22
CA ILE A 28 0.29 -10.71 -2.57
C ILE A 28 0.00 -12.14 -2.98
N SER A 29 -0.03 -13.05 -2.02
CA SER A 29 -0.40 -14.45 -2.25
C SER A 29 -1.91 -14.58 -2.38
N MET A 30 -2.35 -15.18 -3.48
CA MET A 30 -3.77 -15.51 -3.70
C MET A 30 -4.21 -16.78 -2.97
N THR A 31 -3.28 -17.54 -2.41
CA THR A 31 -3.59 -18.78 -1.67
C THR A 31 -4.03 -18.53 -0.24
N THR A 32 -3.64 -17.41 0.35
CA THR A 32 -3.94 -17.04 1.73
C THR A 32 -5.20 -16.19 1.87
N VAL A 33 -5.67 -15.58 0.79
CA VAL A 33 -6.86 -14.71 0.81
C VAL A 33 -8.14 -15.50 0.56
N SER A 34 -9.27 -14.99 1.08
CA SER A 34 -10.59 -15.57 0.85
C SER A 34 -10.96 -15.59 -0.64
N SER A 35 -11.87 -16.48 -1.01
CA SER A 35 -12.39 -16.55 -2.39
C SER A 35 -12.99 -15.22 -2.83
N ARG A 36 -13.65 -14.49 -1.93
CA ARG A 36 -14.24 -13.18 -2.21
C ARG A 36 -13.15 -12.13 -2.55
N ALA A 37 -12.10 -12.06 -1.74
CA ALA A 37 -10.96 -11.15 -1.99
C ALA A 37 -10.24 -11.52 -3.28
N ARG A 38 -9.99 -12.81 -3.49
CA ARG A 38 -9.37 -13.33 -4.73
C ARG A 38 -10.18 -12.95 -5.97
N ASN A 39 -11.49 -13.19 -5.96
CA ASN A 39 -12.36 -12.84 -7.09
C ASN A 39 -12.36 -11.34 -7.38
N ARG A 40 -12.35 -10.51 -6.35
CA ARG A 40 -12.26 -9.05 -6.50
C ARG A 40 -10.94 -8.65 -7.15
N MET A 41 -9.82 -9.18 -6.67
CA MET A 41 -8.48 -8.85 -7.18
C MET A 41 -8.24 -9.39 -8.59
N GLN A 42 -8.81 -10.54 -8.92
CA GLN A 42 -8.67 -11.19 -10.22
C GLN A 42 -9.74 -10.77 -11.24
N ARG A 43 -10.63 -9.84 -10.87
CA ARG A 43 -11.67 -9.35 -11.79
C ARG A 43 -11.02 -8.78 -13.06
N GLY A 44 -11.49 -9.20 -14.21
CA GLY A 44 -10.95 -8.78 -15.52
C GLY A 44 -9.63 -9.46 -15.93
N ILE A 45 -9.10 -10.38 -15.12
CA ILE A 45 -7.95 -11.21 -15.50
C ILE A 45 -8.47 -12.53 -16.08
N PRO A 46 -8.14 -12.88 -17.35
CA PRO A 46 -8.48 -14.16 -17.94
C PRO A 46 -7.95 -15.33 -17.08
N ASN A 47 -8.68 -16.42 -16.99
CA ASN A 47 -8.32 -17.57 -16.15
C ASN A 47 -6.90 -18.09 -16.41
N VAL A 48 -6.49 -18.17 -17.68
CA VAL A 48 -5.14 -18.61 -18.08
C VAL A 48 -4.00 -17.71 -17.58
N LYS A 49 -4.32 -16.45 -17.24
CA LYS A 49 -3.37 -15.47 -16.68
C LYS A 49 -3.47 -15.31 -15.18
N ARG A 50 -4.38 -16.03 -14.51
CA ARG A 50 -4.51 -15.98 -13.06
C ARG A 50 -3.35 -16.70 -12.40
N LYS A 51 -2.67 -15.99 -11.50
CA LYS A 51 -1.49 -16.47 -10.78
C LYS A 51 -1.81 -16.73 -9.32
N ARG A 52 -0.97 -17.53 -8.69
CA ARG A 52 -1.02 -17.76 -7.23
C ARG A 52 -0.48 -16.57 -6.43
N SER A 53 0.31 -15.70 -7.07
CA SER A 53 0.89 -14.52 -6.45
C SER A 53 1.00 -13.41 -7.47
N TYR A 54 0.80 -12.18 -7.02
CA TYR A 54 0.96 -10.97 -7.84
C TYR A 54 2.03 -10.07 -7.26
N PRO A 55 2.90 -9.47 -8.10
CA PRO A 55 3.88 -8.49 -7.66
C PRO A 55 3.19 -7.30 -7.00
N ALA A 56 3.79 -6.81 -5.93
CA ALA A 56 3.34 -5.63 -5.21
C ALA A 56 4.53 -4.80 -4.75
N LEU A 57 4.28 -3.55 -4.41
CA LEU A 57 5.22 -2.69 -3.71
C LEU A 57 4.74 -2.50 -2.28
N LEU A 58 5.60 -2.79 -1.32
CA LEU A 58 5.33 -2.61 0.09
C LEU A 58 5.79 -1.22 0.53
N ILE A 59 4.86 -0.45 1.07
CA ILE A 59 5.17 0.75 1.85
C ILE A 59 5.62 0.28 3.23
N GLY A 60 6.93 0.36 3.50
CA GLY A 60 7.50 -0.11 4.76
C GLY A 60 7.30 0.89 5.88
N ARG A 61 7.64 2.15 5.63
CA ARG A 61 7.48 3.25 6.58
C ARG A 61 7.05 4.51 5.85
N LEU A 62 6.11 5.23 6.45
CA LEU A 62 5.70 6.57 6.03
C LEU A 62 5.73 7.46 7.26
N GLY A 63 6.52 8.51 7.21
CA GLY A 63 6.62 9.51 8.27
C GLY A 63 6.43 10.92 7.72
N VAL A 64 5.77 11.77 8.49
CA VAL A 64 5.62 13.21 8.24
C VAL A 64 6.16 13.95 9.45
N ASP A 65 6.97 14.98 9.20
CA ASP A 65 7.48 15.83 10.26
C ASP A 65 6.34 16.44 11.09
N MET A 66 6.52 16.50 12.41
CA MET A 66 5.50 16.95 13.36
C MET A 66 4.97 18.35 13.06
N GLN A 67 5.79 19.24 12.53
CA GLN A 67 5.41 20.61 12.17
C GLN A 67 4.43 20.64 10.97
N PHE A 68 4.37 19.57 10.18
CA PHE A 68 3.50 19.42 9.02
C PHE A 68 2.36 18.44 9.24
N LYS A 69 2.27 17.86 10.44
CA LYS A 69 1.19 16.94 10.79
C LYS A 69 -0.18 17.61 10.64
N GLY A 70 -1.17 16.88 10.15
CA GLY A 70 -2.53 17.40 9.95
C GLY A 70 -2.74 18.26 8.70
N LYS A 71 -1.68 18.56 7.93
CA LYS A 71 -1.75 19.39 6.71
C LYS A 71 -1.96 18.59 5.41
N GLY A 72 -2.31 17.31 5.50
CA GLY A 72 -2.57 16.47 4.33
C GLY A 72 -1.32 15.92 3.64
N ILE A 73 -0.11 16.19 4.14
CA ILE A 73 1.17 15.77 3.52
C ILE A 73 1.24 14.26 3.33
N GLY A 74 0.81 13.46 4.32
CA GLY A 74 0.81 12.01 4.19
C GLY A 74 -0.03 11.51 3.00
N SER A 75 -1.19 12.13 2.74
CA SER A 75 -2.02 11.82 1.58
C SER A 75 -1.35 12.22 0.27
N GLN A 76 -0.68 13.38 0.22
CA GLN A 76 0.09 13.81 -0.94
C GLN A 76 1.24 12.84 -1.26
N VAL A 77 1.94 12.32 -0.23
CA VAL A 77 2.97 11.29 -0.43
C VAL A 77 2.38 10.01 -1.02
N ILE A 78 1.22 9.55 -0.52
CA ILE A 78 0.52 8.38 -1.08
C ILE A 78 0.11 8.63 -2.54
N ASP A 79 -0.44 9.79 -2.86
CA ASP A 79 -0.84 10.15 -4.23
C ASP A 79 0.36 10.23 -5.15
N TYR A 80 1.50 10.78 -4.68
CA TYR A 80 2.76 10.76 -5.41
C TYR A 80 3.21 9.33 -5.73
N LEU A 81 3.21 8.42 -4.76
CA LEU A 81 3.57 7.02 -4.99
C LEU A 81 2.66 6.35 -6.02
N LYS A 82 1.34 6.54 -5.90
CA LYS A 82 0.38 5.99 -6.86
C LYS A 82 0.67 6.50 -8.27
N HIS A 83 0.85 7.81 -8.41
CA HIS A 83 1.18 8.43 -9.69
C HIS A 83 2.51 7.89 -10.25
N TRP A 84 3.56 7.89 -9.44
CA TRP A 84 4.89 7.45 -9.84
C TRP A 84 4.92 6.02 -10.35
N PHE A 85 4.29 5.10 -9.61
CA PHE A 85 4.29 3.67 -9.96
C PHE A 85 3.22 3.28 -10.98
N SER A 86 2.24 4.13 -11.28
CA SER A 86 1.22 3.87 -12.30
C SER A 86 1.56 4.48 -13.67
N SER A 87 2.29 5.59 -13.72
CA SER A 87 2.37 6.40 -14.95
C SER A 87 3.47 5.99 -15.94
N ASN A 88 4.58 5.41 -15.53
CA ASN A 88 5.71 5.25 -16.45
C ASN A 88 6.40 3.90 -16.50
N GLY A 89 6.03 2.93 -15.69
CA GLY A 89 6.56 1.57 -15.77
C GLY A 89 8.06 1.41 -15.59
N TYR A 90 8.78 2.47 -15.26
CA TYR A 90 10.25 2.45 -15.27
C TYR A 90 10.86 1.76 -14.04
N ASP A 91 10.22 1.83 -12.89
CA ASP A 91 10.80 1.30 -11.65
C ASP A 91 10.13 0.02 -11.15
N SER A 92 8.88 -0.23 -11.53
CA SER A 92 8.20 -1.46 -11.14
C SER A 92 6.92 -1.69 -11.96
N ILE A 93 6.75 -2.90 -12.47
CA ILE A 93 5.50 -3.36 -13.11
C ILE A 93 4.65 -4.04 -12.04
N CYS A 94 4.36 -3.33 -10.95
CA CYS A 94 3.51 -3.81 -9.88
C CYS A 94 2.11 -3.23 -10.00
N ARG A 95 1.12 -4.10 -9.87
CA ARG A 95 -0.29 -3.70 -9.88
C ARG A 95 -0.76 -3.15 -8.54
N TYR A 96 -0.13 -3.55 -7.44
CA TYR A 96 -0.61 -3.28 -6.10
C TYR A 96 0.40 -2.51 -5.28
N LEU A 97 -0.08 -1.55 -4.49
CA LEU A 97 0.60 -1.07 -3.29
C LEU A 97 0.06 -1.82 -2.08
N VAL A 98 0.94 -2.21 -1.19
CA VAL A 98 0.61 -2.93 0.05
C VAL A 98 1.21 -2.18 1.22
N VAL A 99 0.56 -2.23 2.36
CA VAL A 99 1.07 -1.72 3.63
C VAL A 99 0.66 -2.65 4.76
N ASP A 100 1.56 -2.84 5.73
CA ASP A 100 1.25 -3.36 7.04
C ASP A 100 0.89 -2.18 7.95
N ALA A 101 -0.38 -1.77 7.90
CA ALA A 101 -0.88 -0.63 8.64
C ALA A 101 -0.97 -0.98 10.13
N VAL A 102 -0.42 -0.15 11.01
CA VAL A 102 -0.61 -0.29 12.46
C VAL A 102 -2.11 -0.40 12.76
N ASN A 103 -2.49 -1.39 13.57
CA ASN A 103 -3.90 -1.71 13.86
C ASN A 103 -4.52 -0.71 14.84
N GLU A 104 -4.51 0.56 14.47
CA GLU A 104 -5.12 1.66 15.19
C GLU A 104 -6.17 2.34 14.30
N PRO A 105 -7.35 2.71 14.84
CA PRO A 105 -8.46 3.25 14.05
C PRO A 105 -8.07 4.43 13.15
N HIS A 106 -7.24 5.35 13.65
CA HIS A 106 -6.82 6.53 12.88
C HIS A 106 -5.85 6.20 11.75
N VAL A 107 -5.01 5.15 11.91
CA VAL A 107 -4.07 4.69 10.87
C VAL A 107 -4.83 3.94 9.78
N LEU A 108 -5.73 3.03 10.16
CA LEU A 108 -6.58 2.30 9.22
C LEU A 108 -7.49 3.25 8.43
N TYR A 109 -8.05 4.26 9.10
CA TYR A 109 -8.82 5.32 8.45
C TYR A 109 -7.96 6.12 7.46
N PHE A 110 -6.73 6.48 7.84
CA PHE A 110 -5.80 7.19 6.96
C PHE A 110 -5.56 6.42 5.66
N TYR A 111 -5.21 5.15 5.73
CA TYR A 111 -5.02 4.34 4.52
C TYR A 111 -6.33 4.12 3.76
N GLY A 112 -7.45 3.90 4.46
CA GLY A 112 -8.77 3.72 3.85
C GLY A 112 -9.20 4.92 3.01
N LYS A 113 -9.09 6.15 3.53
CA LYS A 113 -9.42 7.37 2.78
C LYS A 113 -8.47 7.62 1.60
N ASN A 114 -7.28 7.04 1.63
CA ASN A 114 -6.30 7.09 0.53
C ASN A 114 -6.43 5.88 -0.44
N GLY A 115 -7.57 5.19 -0.45
CA GLY A 115 -7.90 4.16 -1.44
C GLY A 115 -7.35 2.78 -1.14
N PHE A 116 -6.83 2.53 0.06
CA PHE A 116 -6.47 1.19 0.50
C PHE A 116 -7.65 0.48 1.12
N MET A 117 -7.70 -0.82 0.96
CA MET A 117 -8.68 -1.68 1.60
C MET A 117 -8.02 -2.85 2.28
N PRO A 118 -8.61 -3.41 3.35
CA PRO A 118 -8.09 -4.60 4.00
C PRO A 118 -7.99 -5.76 3.02
N LEU A 119 -6.87 -6.49 3.08
CA LEU A 119 -6.68 -7.71 2.29
C LEU A 119 -7.53 -8.87 2.84
N TYR A 120 -7.67 -8.93 4.15
CA TYR A 120 -8.49 -9.89 4.87
C TYR A 120 -9.69 -9.19 5.50
N ALA A 121 -10.87 -9.82 5.46
CA ALA A 121 -12.11 -9.19 5.92
C ALA A 121 -12.11 -8.92 7.44
N THR A 122 -11.55 -9.86 8.23
CA THR A 122 -11.47 -9.75 9.70
C THR A 122 -10.06 -10.00 10.21
N GLU A 123 -9.80 -9.65 11.47
CA GLU A 123 -8.53 -9.96 12.13
C GLU A 123 -8.32 -11.46 12.31
N GLU A 124 -9.41 -12.20 12.56
CA GLU A 124 -9.38 -13.66 12.71
C GLU A 124 -8.96 -14.32 11.40
N GLU A 125 -9.52 -13.88 10.27
CA GLU A 125 -9.15 -14.38 8.95
C GLU A 125 -7.67 -14.09 8.66
N GLU A 126 -7.21 -12.88 8.92
CA GLU A 126 -5.81 -12.49 8.72
C GLU A 126 -4.86 -13.27 9.62
N ARG A 127 -5.22 -13.46 10.89
CA ARG A 127 -4.42 -14.21 11.85
C ARG A 127 -4.26 -15.67 11.41
N ALA A 128 -5.36 -16.30 11.00
CA ALA A 128 -5.34 -17.68 10.52
C ALA A 128 -4.53 -17.82 9.22
N ALA A 129 -4.71 -16.89 8.28
CA ALA A 129 -4.03 -16.91 6.99
C ALA A 129 -2.51 -16.70 7.07
N LEU A 130 -2.05 -15.92 8.04
CA LEU A 130 -0.64 -15.55 8.22
C LEU A 130 0.03 -16.27 9.41
N ASP A 131 -0.66 -17.22 10.05
CA ASP A 131 -0.19 -17.95 11.25
C ASP A 131 0.33 -17.02 12.36
N LYS A 132 -0.36 -15.90 12.54
CA LYS A 132 -0.03 -14.91 13.57
C LYS A 132 -0.62 -15.32 14.92
N LYS A 133 0.18 -15.22 15.97
CA LYS A 133 -0.22 -15.54 17.35
C LYS A 133 -0.74 -14.28 18.06
N GLY A 134 -1.52 -14.49 19.13
CA GLY A 134 -2.06 -13.43 19.99
C GLY A 134 -3.52 -13.09 19.69
N ASP A 135 -4.17 -12.39 20.63
CA ASP A 135 -5.60 -12.07 20.56
C ASP A 135 -5.89 -10.87 19.64
N LYS A 136 -4.97 -9.91 19.54
CA LYS A 136 -5.07 -8.74 18.68
C LYS A 136 -3.85 -8.66 17.75
N LEU A 137 -4.09 -8.32 16.49
CA LEU A 137 -3.01 -8.06 15.53
C LEU A 137 -2.40 -6.68 15.77
N ASN A 138 -1.08 -6.57 15.73
CA ASN A 138 -0.37 -5.29 15.80
C ASN A 138 -0.52 -4.47 14.52
N SER A 139 -0.72 -5.13 13.39
CA SER A 139 -0.91 -4.51 12.09
C SER A 139 -1.92 -5.27 11.24
N ARG A 140 -2.53 -4.57 10.30
CA ARG A 140 -3.44 -5.12 9.30
C ARG A 140 -2.84 -4.93 7.91
N VAL A 141 -2.88 -5.98 7.09
CA VAL A 141 -2.46 -5.88 5.69
C VAL A 141 -3.55 -5.16 4.89
N MET A 142 -3.18 -4.05 4.27
CA MET A 142 -4.05 -3.29 3.38
C MET A 142 -3.41 -3.15 2.00
N TYR A 143 -4.21 -3.06 0.95
CA TYR A 143 -3.73 -2.92 -0.42
C TYR A 143 -4.52 -1.90 -1.22
N CYS A 144 -3.86 -1.32 -2.22
CA CYS A 144 -4.44 -0.44 -3.22
C CYS A 144 -4.15 -0.97 -4.63
N ASP A 145 -5.16 -1.03 -5.49
CA ASP A 145 -5.03 -1.47 -6.89
C ASP A 145 -4.71 -0.27 -7.78
N LEU A 146 -3.51 -0.23 -8.33
CA LEU A 146 -3.00 0.88 -9.14
C LEU A 146 -3.69 1.02 -10.50
N ARG A 147 -4.42 0.02 -10.98
CA ARG A 147 -5.13 0.10 -12.27
C ARG A 147 -6.11 1.28 -12.36
N PHE A 148 -6.68 1.67 -11.24
CA PHE A 148 -7.65 2.78 -11.21
C PHE A 148 -7.01 4.16 -11.35
N PHE A 149 -5.68 4.25 -11.30
CA PHE A 149 -4.95 5.52 -11.39
C PHE A 149 -4.32 5.79 -12.76
N VAL A 150 -4.26 4.77 -13.65
CA VAL A 150 -3.67 4.90 -15.00
C VAL A 150 -4.53 5.76 -15.93
N PHE A 151 -5.84 5.85 -15.68
CA PHE A 151 -6.79 6.55 -16.55
C PHE A 151 -6.94 8.06 -16.30
N LEU A 152 -6.25 8.60 -15.28
CA LEU A 152 -6.32 10.02 -14.93
C LEU A 152 -5.29 10.90 -15.66
N LEU A 153 -4.51 10.34 -16.59
CA LEU A 153 -3.41 11.02 -17.29
C LEU A 153 -3.64 11.20 -18.79
N ILE A 154 -4.84 10.99 -19.27
CA ILE A 154 -5.19 11.24 -20.68
C ILE A 154 -5.80 12.62 -20.83
#